data_1a31023829c213c986a29ab7288b1c3a
#
_entry.id   1a31023829c213c986a29ab7288b1c3a
#
_cell.length_a   1.000
_cell.length_b   1.000
_cell.length_c   1.000
_cell.angle_alpha   90.00
_cell.angle_beta   90.00
_cell.angle_gamma   90.00
#
_symmetry.space_group_name_H-M   'P 1'
#
loop_
_entity.id
_entity.type
_entity.pdbx_description
1 polymer ?
#
loop_
_entity_poly.entity_id
_entity_poly.type
_entity_poly.pdbx_seq_one_letter_code
_entity_poly.pdbx_strand_id
1 'polypeptide(L)'
;EKFKSPEPVKLTDGLSRLASDHTDRVMIKAGRDDPEFLATLQRSAFFHLGQLAVAESELSFSYMTAGVGGQARVEGIEERFARFLSDSRDKSGVFFLGRALSYVRDQMGLSASAFLHEMVEGILGCNYPTPPRMLSMSEQIAGQYVLREMVGSALPMDSTDFFATEGGTAAMAYIFNTLKQNGLVKKGDKVAIGLPVFSPYIEIPQLDEYGLEVVSIHADPEKNWQYPAGELEKLKDPAVKIFFCVNPSNPPSVKMDDTSLELIASIVKNDRPDLMILTDDVYGTFADDFRSLYAVCPANTILVYSFSKYFGATGWRLGVIGVHKDNAIDGLLRALPGNAQKALARRYSSLTTDASSLKFIDRLVADSRAVALNHTAGLSTPQQVQMVLFALFAMMDETGNYKASLKAVIRRREATLYRELGVKPQEDANAVDYYTLLDLESVARDLYGKKFAKWMLKRASTGEMLFRIADETGIVLLPGEGFGVQKPAARASLANLSEYQYAAIGRSLRKMADEYYQEFTKSEA
;
A
#
# COMPACT_ATOMS: atom_id res chain seq x y z
N GLU A 1 27.97 -23.04 -2.27
CA GLU A 1 26.99 -23.39 -1.21
C GLU A 1 26.49 -22.20 -0.35
N LYS A 2 27.18 -21.05 -0.36
CA LYS A 2 26.79 -19.84 0.40
C LYS A 2 25.50 -19.13 -0.11
N PHE A 3 24.98 -19.46 -1.28
CA PHE A 3 23.93 -18.72 -1.96
C PHE A 3 22.69 -19.56 -2.34
N LYS A 4 22.50 -20.72 -1.72
CA LYS A 4 21.27 -21.48 -1.87
C LYS A 4 20.16 -20.82 -1.03
N SER A 5 19.32 -20.07 -1.71
CA SER A 5 18.03 -19.56 -1.26
C SER A 5 18.00 -18.89 0.13
N PRO A 6 18.67 -17.74 0.33
CA PRO A 6 18.39 -16.93 1.51
C PRO A 6 17.03 -16.22 1.36
N GLU A 7 16.33 -16.03 2.48
CA GLU A 7 15.14 -15.20 2.53
C GLU A 7 15.41 -13.82 1.88
N PRO A 8 14.46 -13.23 1.16
CA PRO A 8 14.68 -11.99 0.39
C PRO A 8 15.23 -10.82 1.21
N VAL A 9 14.84 -10.71 2.48
CA VAL A 9 15.36 -9.70 3.40
C VAL A 9 16.84 -9.95 3.70
N LYS A 10 17.22 -11.18 3.98
CA LYS A 10 18.63 -11.55 4.23
C LYS A 10 19.49 -11.38 2.98
N LEU A 11 18.90 -11.61 1.81
CA LEU A 11 19.60 -11.38 0.55
C LEU A 11 19.80 -9.88 0.30
N THR A 12 18.80 -9.05 0.58
CA THR A 12 18.91 -7.59 0.48
C THR A 12 19.98 -7.04 1.41
N ASP A 13 20.05 -7.53 2.63
CA ASP A 13 21.11 -7.16 3.58
C ASP A 13 22.48 -7.63 3.12
N GLY A 14 22.59 -8.85 2.60
CA GLY A 14 23.81 -9.38 2.01
C GLY A 14 24.31 -8.55 0.83
N LEU A 15 23.41 -8.22 -0.11
CA LEU A 15 23.70 -7.36 -1.26
C LEU A 15 24.08 -5.94 -0.83
N SER A 16 23.40 -5.40 0.18
CA SER A 16 23.70 -4.07 0.71
C SER A 16 25.05 -4.03 1.43
N ARG A 17 25.41 -5.07 2.15
CA ARG A 17 26.75 -5.18 2.78
C ARG A 17 27.85 -5.27 1.73
N LEU A 18 27.71 -6.15 0.74
CA LEU A 18 28.66 -6.23 -0.37
C LEU A 18 28.86 -4.90 -1.07
N ALA A 19 27.76 -4.20 -1.38
CA ALA A 19 27.83 -2.90 -2.02
C ALA A 19 28.47 -1.83 -1.11
N SER A 20 28.35 -1.95 0.23
CA SER A 20 28.92 -1.01 1.20
C SER A 20 30.38 -1.31 1.59
N ASP A 21 30.87 -2.51 1.33
CA ASP A 21 32.28 -2.87 1.60
C ASP A 21 33.27 -2.11 0.70
N HIS A 22 32.75 -1.50 -0.39
CA HIS A 22 33.49 -0.60 -1.25
C HIS A 22 33.24 0.85 -0.82
N THR A 23 34.03 1.38 0.11
CA THR A 23 33.89 2.73 0.71
C THR A 23 34.04 3.90 -0.26
N ASP A 24 34.53 3.66 -1.47
CA ASP A 24 34.76 4.64 -2.54
C ASP A 24 33.59 4.77 -3.53
N ARG A 25 32.51 4.01 -3.35
CA ARG A 25 31.38 3.96 -4.28
C ARG A 25 30.07 4.42 -3.64
N VAL A 26 29.28 5.18 -4.40
CA VAL A 26 27.90 5.51 -4.00
C VAL A 26 27.01 4.31 -4.28
N MET A 27 26.38 3.78 -3.23
CA MET A 27 25.46 2.66 -3.34
C MET A 27 24.14 3.08 -4.00
N ILE A 28 23.70 2.35 -5.02
CA ILE A 28 22.43 2.55 -5.72
C ILE A 28 21.44 1.47 -5.30
N LYS A 29 20.57 1.78 -4.33
CA LYS A 29 19.59 0.84 -3.75
C LYS A 29 18.30 0.80 -4.58
N ALA A 30 18.34 0.22 -5.76
CA ALA A 30 17.19 0.09 -6.65
C ALA A 30 16.11 -0.89 -6.15
N GLY A 31 16.43 -1.69 -5.14
CA GLY A 31 15.49 -2.60 -4.50
C GLY A 31 14.55 -1.94 -3.48
N ARG A 32 14.81 -0.71 -3.03
CA ARG A 32 13.94 0.00 -2.08
C ARG A 32 12.64 0.45 -2.74
N ASP A 33 11.59 0.55 -1.95
CA ASP A 33 10.26 0.89 -2.41
C ASP A 33 9.77 2.29 -1.94
N ASP A 34 10.61 3.04 -1.19
CA ASP A 34 10.31 4.41 -0.81
C ASP A 34 10.43 5.33 -2.04
N PRO A 35 9.42 6.13 -2.38
CA PRO A 35 9.54 7.04 -3.52
C PRO A 35 10.44 8.25 -3.19
N GLU A 36 11.15 8.75 -4.19
CA GLU A 36 11.93 9.98 -4.11
C GLU A 36 11.04 11.23 -4.25
N PHE A 37 9.95 11.10 -5.00
CA PHE A 37 8.99 12.21 -5.16
C PHE A 37 8.15 12.41 -3.91
N LEU A 38 7.88 13.66 -3.56
CA LEU A 38 7.16 14.06 -2.35
C LEU A 38 6.04 15.04 -2.69
N ALA A 39 4.87 14.82 -2.13
CA ALA A 39 3.78 15.79 -2.17
C ALA A 39 4.09 16.93 -1.17
N THR A 40 4.61 18.04 -1.66
CA THR A 40 5.13 19.14 -0.82
C THR A 40 4.06 20.15 -0.41
N LEU A 41 3.05 20.40 -1.25
CA LEU A 41 2.01 21.39 -0.97
C LEU A 41 1.20 21.03 0.29
N GLN A 42 0.82 19.77 0.45
CA GLN A 42 0.10 19.29 1.61
C GLN A 42 0.93 19.33 2.88
N ARG A 43 2.24 19.10 2.77
CA ARG A 43 3.16 19.24 3.92
C ARG A 43 3.28 20.69 4.35
N SER A 44 3.40 21.61 3.40
CA SER A 44 3.36 23.04 3.69
C SER A 44 2.05 23.44 4.38
N ALA A 45 0.92 22.98 3.85
CA ALA A 45 -0.40 23.21 4.46
C ALA A 45 -0.49 22.65 5.88
N PHE A 46 0.04 21.46 6.12
CA PHE A 46 0.07 20.83 7.45
C PHE A 46 0.83 21.68 8.47
N PHE A 47 2.01 22.17 8.13
CA PHE A 47 2.80 22.99 9.04
C PHE A 47 2.15 24.34 9.29
N HIS A 48 1.53 24.98 8.29
CA HIS A 48 0.78 26.22 8.48
C HIS A 48 -0.48 26.02 9.33
N LEU A 49 -1.19 24.92 9.12
CA LEU A 49 -2.32 24.54 9.98
C LEU A 49 -1.88 24.35 11.43
N GLY A 50 -0.70 23.76 11.65
CA GLY A 50 -0.11 23.62 12.98
C GLY A 50 0.15 24.97 13.66
N GLN A 51 0.64 25.96 12.92
CA GLN A 51 0.82 27.33 13.44
C GLN A 51 -0.52 27.97 13.83
N LEU A 52 -1.54 27.83 12.97
CA LEU A 52 -2.90 28.28 13.31
C LEU A 52 -3.41 27.58 14.57
N ALA A 53 -3.23 26.27 14.67
CA ALA A 53 -3.72 25.48 15.80
C ALA A 53 -3.09 25.91 17.12
N VAL A 54 -1.80 26.20 17.12
CA VAL A 54 -1.12 26.77 18.32
C VAL A 54 -1.72 28.11 18.70
N ALA A 55 -1.94 29.01 17.73
CA ALA A 55 -2.57 30.31 17.98
C ALA A 55 -4.00 30.18 18.55
N GLU A 56 -4.80 29.25 18.02
CA GLU A 56 -6.15 28.94 18.54
C GLU A 56 -6.10 28.43 19.99
N SER A 57 -5.12 27.57 20.30
CA SER A 57 -4.91 27.06 21.65
C SER A 57 -4.50 28.16 22.64
N GLU A 58 -3.55 29.01 22.26
CA GLU A 58 -3.11 30.15 23.10
C GLU A 58 -4.22 31.18 23.33
N LEU A 59 -5.06 31.42 22.32
CA LEU A 59 -6.21 32.29 22.42
C LEU A 59 -7.20 31.82 23.48
N SER A 60 -7.40 30.52 23.64
CA SER A 60 -8.30 29.94 24.64
C SER A 60 -7.87 30.25 26.07
N PHE A 61 -6.56 30.43 26.33
CA PHE A 61 -5.96 30.75 27.60
C PHE A 61 -5.15 32.06 27.53
N SER A 62 -5.69 33.07 26.85
CA SER A 62 -5.00 34.35 26.61
C SER A 62 -4.60 35.11 27.87
N TYR A 63 -5.12 34.75 29.03
CA TYR A 63 -4.78 35.28 30.35
C TYR A 63 -3.62 34.55 31.04
N MET A 64 -3.14 33.44 30.44
CA MET A 64 -2.05 32.64 30.97
C MET A 64 -0.70 33.13 30.47
N THR A 65 0.37 32.61 31.10
CA THR A 65 1.73 32.84 30.65
C THR A 65 1.96 32.32 29.22
N ALA A 66 2.78 33.00 28.45
CA ALA A 66 3.17 32.56 27.11
C ALA A 66 3.66 31.10 27.11
N GLY A 67 3.22 30.33 26.10
CA GLY A 67 3.53 28.91 25.99
C GLY A 67 2.54 27.97 26.69
N VAL A 68 1.49 28.52 27.31
CA VAL A 68 0.38 27.74 27.87
C VAL A 68 -0.91 28.06 27.09
N GLY A 69 -1.50 27.05 26.47
CA GLY A 69 -2.76 27.14 25.73
C GLY A 69 -3.79 26.16 26.26
N GLY A 70 -5.04 26.36 25.87
CA GLY A 70 -6.15 25.44 26.11
C GLY A 70 -6.64 24.75 24.86
N GLN A 71 -7.75 24.05 24.96
CA GLN A 71 -8.43 23.48 23.78
C GLN A 71 -9.04 24.58 22.93
N ALA A 72 -9.02 24.41 21.62
CA ALA A 72 -9.55 25.37 20.68
C ALA A 72 -11.08 25.53 20.84
N ARG A 73 -11.58 26.73 20.61
CA ARG A 73 -13.02 27.05 20.64
C ARG A 73 -13.63 26.88 19.24
N VAL A 74 -14.80 26.27 19.17
CA VAL A 74 -15.57 26.14 17.92
C VAL A 74 -16.12 27.50 17.50
N GLU A 75 -16.67 28.26 18.44
CA GLU A 75 -17.30 29.56 18.19
C GLU A 75 -16.31 30.55 17.57
N GLY A 76 -16.66 31.08 16.40
CA GLY A 76 -15.85 32.06 15.68
C GLY A 76 -14.61 31.51 14.99
N ILE A 77 -14.45 30.16 14.89
CA ILE A 77 -13.27 29.55 14.28
C ILE A 77 -13.16 29.86 12.78
N GLU A 78 -14.27 29.96 12.06
CA GLU A 78 -14.25 30.31 10.63
C GLU A 78 -13.75 31.73 10.39
N GLU A 79 -14.17 32.71 11.20
CA GLU A 79 -13.71 34.08 11.10
C GLU A 79 -12.23 34.22 11.46
N ARG A 80 -11.74 33.46 12.45
CA ARG A 80 -10.32 33.44 12.80
C ARG A 80 -9.49 32.79 11.70
N PHE A 81 -10.00 31.73 11.11
CA PHE A 81 -9.40 31.08 9.95
C PHE A 81 -9.34 32.02 8.74
N ALA A 82 -10.43 32.75 8.46
CA ALA A 82 -10.44 33.74 7.38
C ALA A 82 -9.39 34.85 7.56
N ARG A 83 -9.17 35.31 8.81
CA ARG A 83 -8.09 36.25 9.12
C ARG A 83 -6.71 35.62 8.87
N PHE A 84 -6.49 34.41 9.35
CA PHE A 84 -5.25 33.68 9.10
C PHE A 84 -4.96 33.54 7.58
N LEU A 85 -5.97 33.22 6.78
CA LEU A 85 -5.83 33.16 5.32
C LEU A 85 -5.43 34.52 4.73
N SER A 86 -6.04 35.59 5.21
CA SER A 86 -5.75 36.97 4.76
C SER A 86 -4.31 37.39 5.08
N ASP A 87 -3.85 37.08 6.29
CA ASP A 87 -2.53 37.47 6.77
C ASP A 87 -1.36 36.70 6.13
N SER A 88 -1.66 35.54 5.54
CA SER A 88 -0.65 34.62 4.97
C SER A 88 -0.96 34.20 3.53
N ARG A 89 -1.73 34.99 2.80
CA ARG A 89 -2.24 34.67 1.44
C ARG A 89 -1.18 34.45 0.36
N ASP A 90 0.04 34.91 0.58
CA ASP A 90 1.20 34.73 -0.30
C ASP A 90 1.81 33.31 -0.20
N LYS A 91 1.38 32.49 0.76
CA LYS A 91 1.90 31.15 0.99
C LYS A 91 1.01 30.09 0.37
N SER A 92 1.58 29.28 -0.53
CA SER A 92 0.84 28.26 -1.28
C SER A 92 0.12 27.24 -0.39
N GLY A 93 0.71 26.82 0.73
CA GLY A 93 0.08 25.93 1.70
C GLY A 93 -1.13 26.55 2.38
N VAL A 94 -1.09 27.85 2.68
CA VAL A 94 -2.24 28.59 3.25
C VAL A 94 -3.34 28.75 2.21
N PHE A 95 -2.99 29.09 0.97
CA PHE A 95 -3.95 29.15 -0.12
C PHE A 95 -4.66 27.80 -0.34
N PHE A 96 -3.89 26.70 -0.27
CA PHE A 96 -4.47 25.35 -0.32
C PHE A 96 -5.47 25.10 0.81
N LEU A 97 -5.17 25.49 2.05
CA LEU A 97 -6.09 25.33 3.19
C LEU A 97 -7.43 26.05 2.96
N GLY A 98 -7.39 27.25 2.39
CA GLY A 98 -8.62 28.00 2.06
C GLY A 98 -9.46 27.28 1.01
N ARG A 99 -8.84 26.76 -0.03
CA ARG A 99 -9.52 25.95 -1.05
C ARG A 99 -10.05 24.63 -0.48
N ALA A 100 -9.30 23.99 0.41
CA ALA A 100 -9.70 22.76 1.07
C ALA A 100 -10.97 22.97 1.92
N LEU A 101 -11.04 24.07 2.70
CA LEU A 101 -12.25 24.40 3.44
C LEU A 101 -13.45 24.62 2.52
N SER A 102 -13.28 25.37 1.43
CA SER A 102 -14.33 25.56 0.44
C SER A 102 -14.79 24.24 -0.18
N TYR A 103 -13.88 23.36 -0.53
CA TYR A 103 -14.20 22.03 -1.06
C TYR A 103 -15.00 21.18 -0.07
N VAL A 104 -14.57 21.13 1.19
CA VAL A 104 -15.26 20.40 2.27
C VAL A 104 -16.68 20.90 2.46
N ARG A 105 -16.87 22.23 2.49
CA ARG A 105 -18.19 22.84 2.65
C ARG A 105 -19.07 22.70 1.41
N ASP A 106 -18.55 23.07 0.24
CA ASP A 106 -19.36 23.30 -0.96
C ASP A 106 -19.52 22.02 -1.81
N GLN A 107 -18.53 21.14 -1.83
CA GLN A 107 -18.55 19.90 -2.61
C GLN A 107 -18.92 18.68 -1.76
N MET A 108 -18.46 18.62 -0.52
CA MET A 108 -18.75 17.49 0.36
C MET A 108 -19.97 17.73 1.26
N GLY A 109 -20.46 18.96 1.38
CA GLY A 109 -21.61 19.31 2.21
C GLY A 109 -21.34 19.15 3.72
N LEU A 110 -20.09 19.22 4.15
CA LEU A 110 -19.70 19.06 5.54
C LEU A 110 -19.61 20.42 6.25
N SER A 111 -19.79 20.41 7.59
CA SER A 111 -19.68 21.62 8.39
C SER A 111 -18.25 22.17 8.40
N ALA A 112 -18.07 23.40 7.93
CA ALA A 112 -16.79 24.10 7.92
C ALA A 112 -16.22 24.29 9.33
N SER A 113 -17.05 24.70 10.29
CA SER A 113 -16.63 24.88 11.70
C SER A 113 -16.19 23.56 12.34
N ALA A 114 -16.97 22.48 12.12
CA ALA A 114 -16.63 21.16 12.67
C ALA A 114 -15.34 20.61 12.03
N PHE A 115 -15.17 20.82 10.73
CA PHE A 115 -13.93 20.42 10.03
C PHE A 115 -12.72 21.17 10.58
N LEU A 116 -12.78 22.49 10.66
CA LEU A 116 -11.68 23.29 11.18
C LEU A 116 -11.33 22.92 12.62
N HIS A 117 -12.35 22.72 13.45
CA HIS A 117 -12.16 22.35 14.85
C HIS A 117 -11.46 20.98 14.97
N GLU A 118 -11.92 19.96 14.21
CA GLU A 118 -11.28 18.63 14.22
C GLU A 118 -9.84 18.71 13.69
N MET A 119 -9.56 19.50 12.66
CA MET A 119 -8.21 19.67 12.13
C MET A 119 -7.28 20.36 13.13
N VAL A 120 -7.78 21.40 13.79
CA VAL A 120 -6.99 22.14 14.82
C VAL A 120 -6.71 21.26 16.03
N GLU A 121 -7.71 20.62 16.61
CA GLU A 121 -7.48 19.72 17.75
C GLU A 121 -6.68 18.48 17.35
N GLY A 122 -6.95 17.95 16.16
CA GLY A 122 -6.25 16.79 15.64
C GLY A 122 -4.76 17.04 15.48
N ILE A 123 -4.36 18.17 14.89
CA ILE A 123 -2.93 18.48 14.68
C ILE A 123 -2.21 18.84 16.00
N LEU A 124 -2.93 19.41 16.96
CA LEU A 124 -2.39 19.63 18.30
C LEU A 124 -2.15 18.32 19.07
N GLY A 125 -2.89 17.26 18.73
CA GLY A 125 -2.80 15.98 19.41
C GLY A 125 -3.23 16.04 20.88
N CYS A 126 -4.18 16.91 21.20
CA CYS A 126 -4.58 17.18 22.59
C CYS A 126 -5.58 16.17 23.15
N ASN A 127 -6.18 15.34 22.32
CA ASN A 127 -7.18 14.34 22.70
C ASN A 127 -6.85 12.95 22.15
N TYR A 128 -7.33 11.91 22.82
CA TYR A 128 -7.35 10.56 22.22
C TYR A 128 -8.27 10.55 21.01
N PRO A 129 -7.98 9.71 19.97
CA PRO A 129 -8.85 9.58 18.82
C PRO A 129 -10.27 9.20 19.21
N THR A 130 -11.26 9.99 18.80
CA THR A 130 -12.68 9.74 19.03
C THR A 130 -13.46 10.01 17.75
N PRO A 131 -14.17 9.01 17.17
CA PRO A 131 -14.29 7.62 17.64
C PRO A 131 -12.96 6.85 17.58
N PRO A 132 -12.87 5.71 18.29
CA PRO A 132 -11.60 4.97 18.40
C PRO A 132 -11.00 4.53 17.07
N ARG A 133 -11.83 4.21 16.07
CA ARG A 133 -11.35 3.75 14.76
C ARG A 133 -10.72 4.86 13.92
N MET A 134 -11.27 6.08 13.98
CA MET A 134 -10.80 7.24 13.23
C MET A 134 -11.61 8.47 13.60
N LEU A 135 -11.02 9.68 13.57
CA LEU A 135 -11.74 10.94 13.72
C LEU A 135 -12.87 11.06 12.69
N SER A 136 -14.04 11.55 13.10
CA SER A 136 -15.29 11.48 12.31
C SER A 136 -15.21 12.18 10.97
N MET A 137 -14.72 13.42 10.93
CA MET A 137 -14.57 14.17 9.68
C MET A 137 -13.44 13.60 8.83
N SER A 138 -12.36 13.19 9.47
CA SER A 138 -11.22 12.54 8.84
C SER A 138 -11.64 11.24 8.15
N GLU A 139 -12.48 10.43 8.78
CA GLU A 139 -13.03 9.21 8.18
C GLU A 139 -13.84 9.50 6.92
N GLN A 140 -14.73 10.49 6.97
CA GLN A 140 -15.55 10.86 5.81
C GLN A 140 -14.69 11.34 4.64
N ILE A 141 -13.70 12.19 4.91
CA ILE A 141 -12.86 12.78 3.86
C ILE A 141 -11.89 11.74 3.28
N ALA A 142 -11.14 11.05 4.12
CA ALA A 142 -10.22 10.01 3.67
C ALA A 142 -10.96 8.84 3.01
N GLY A 143 -12.14 8.48 3.54
CA GLY A 143 -13.00 7.44 2.98
C GLY A 143 -13.51 7.79 1.58
N GLN A 144 -13.98 9.00 1.35
CA GLN A 144 -14.39 9.44 0.01
C GLN A 144 -13.26 9.40 -1.00
N TYR A 145 -12.05 9.83 -0.60
CA TYR A 145 -10.87 9.72 -1.44
C TYR A 145 -10.57 8.27 -1.82
N VAL A 146 -10.52 7.38 -0.83
CA VAL A 146 -10.19 5.97 -1.06
C VAL A 146 -11.25 5.30 -1.95
N LEU A 147 -12.54 5.52 -1.69
CA LEU A 147 -13.60 4.97 -2.52
C LEU A 147 -13.55 5.53 -3.94
N ARG A 148 -13.33 6.84 -4.11
CA ARG A 148 -13.20 7.45 -5.44
C ARG A 148 -12.07 6.80 -6.25
N GLU A 149 -10.91 6.59 -5.64
CA GLU A 149 -9.74 6.04 -6.34
C GLU A 149 -9.82 4.51 -6.56
N MET A 150 -10.42 3.77 -5.63
CA MET A 150 -10.44 2.30 -5.66
C MET A 150 -11.71 1.73 -6.32
N VAL A 151 -12.81 2.47 -6.26
CA VAL A 151 -14.15 1.96 -6.61
C VAL A 151 -14.83 2.82 -7.67
N GLY A 152 -14.47 4.08 -7.77
CA GLY A 152 -15.16 5.03 -8.64
C GLY A 152 -16.60 5.28 -8.18
N SER A 153 -17.56 5.11 -9.10
CA SER A 153 -18.99 5.26 -8.83
C SER A 153 -19.73 3.95 -8.50
N ALA A 154 -19.00 2.82 -8.37
CA ALA A 154 -19.63 1.50 -8.19
C ALA A 154 -20.32 1.34 -6.83
N LEU A 155 -19.92 2.10 -5.82
CA LEU A 155 -20.50 2.05 -4.47
C LEU A 155 -20.88 3.47 -3.98
N PRO A 156 -21.92 3.58 -3.11
CA PRO A 156 -22.20 4.82 -2.41
C PRO A 156 -21.06 5.24 -1.49
N MET A 157 -20.81 6.55 -1.35
CA MET A 157 -19.73 7.09 -0.53
C MET A 157 -19.86 6.81 0.97
N ASP A 158 -21.06 6.51 1.44
CA ASP A 158 -21.37 6.15 2.83
C ASP A 158 -21.48 4.64 3.07
N SER A 159 -21.11 3.81 2.08
CA SER A 159 -21.26 2.34 2.15
C SER A 159 -20.21 1.64 3.01
N THR A 160 -19.12 2.33 3.37
CA THR A 160 -17.92 1.73 3.94
C THR A 160 -17.55 2.40 5.25
N ASP A 161 -17.21 1.59 6.24
CA ASP A 161 -16.56 2.04 7.47
C ASP A 161 -15.03 1.92 7.32
N PHE A 162 -14.29 2.94 7.79
CA PHE A 162 -12.83 2.98 7.71
C PHE A 162 -12.17 2.97 9.09
N PHE A 163 -11.05 2.29 9.16
CA PHE A 163 -10.18 2.23 10.33
C PHE A 163 -8.77 2.71 9.96
N ALA A 164 -8.30 3.78 10.59
CA ALA A 164 -6.96 4.33 10.37
C ALA A 164 -5.90 3.47 11.06
N THR A 165 -4.85 3.12 10.31
CA THR A 165 -3.76 2.25 10.75
C THR A 165 -2.40 2.86 10.47
N GLU A 166 -1.37 2.34 11.14
CA GLU A 166 0.03 2.74 10.96
C GLU A 166 0.62 2.15 9.66
N GLY A 167 -0.02 2.48 8.55
CA GLY A 167 0.30 2.01 7.20
C GLY A 167 -0.32 0.65 6.88
N GLY A 168 -0.13 0.20 5.63
CA GLY A 168 -0.69 -1.06 5.14
C GLY A 168 -0.15 -2.30 5.87
N THR A 169 1.10 -2.30 6.29
CA THR A 169 1.71 -3.45 6.97
C THR A 169 1.08 -3.70 8.34
N ALA A 170 0.81 -2.64 9.12
CA ALA A 170 0.09 -2.76 10.39
C ALA A 170 -1.35 -3.24 10.16
N ALA A 171 -2.01 -2.76 9.11
CA ALA A 171 -3.34 -3.21 8.74
C ALA A 171 -3.39 -4.73 8.52
N MET A 172 -2.41 -5.30 7.82
CA MET A 172 -2.34 -6.76 7.59
C MET A 172 -2.19 -7.52 8.90
N ALA A 173 -1.30 -7.08 9.79
CA ALA A 173 -1.12 -7.70 11.10
C ALA A 173 -2.42 -7.67 11.93
N TYR A 174 -3.13 -6.56 11.93
CA TYR A 174 -4.40 -6.42 12.64
C TYR A 174 -5.49 -7.33 12.08
N ILE A 175 -5.58 -7.44 10.75
CA ILE A 175 -6.59 -8.28 10.09
C ILE A 175 -6.36 -9.76 10.44
N PHE A 176 -5.15 -10.29 10.24
CA PHE A 176 -4.86 -11.69 10.55
C PHE A 176 -5.08 -12.00 12.03
N ASN A 177 -4.66 -11.11 12.93
CA ASN A 177 -4.90 -11.27 14.36
C ASN A 177 -6.41 -11.33 14.68
N THR A 178 -7.21 -10.41 14.16
CA THR A 178 -8.65 -10.39 14.43
C THR A 178 -9.35 -11.61 13.85
N LEU A 179 -9.01 -12.04 12.65
CA LEU A 179 -9.57 -13.26 12.06
C LEU A 179 -9.30 -14.49 12.95
N LYS A 180 -8.09 -14.61 13.49
CA LYS A 180 -7.73 -15.67 14.43
C LYS A 180 -8.48 -15.55 15.76
N GLN A 181 -8.44 -14.37 16.39
CA GLN A 181 -9.08 -14.15 17.70
C GLN A 181 -10.58 -14.42 17.68
N ASN A 182 -11.22 -14.19 16.55
CA ASN A 182 -12.64 -14.42 16.35
C ASN A 182 -12.97 -15.82 15.80
N GLY A 183 -11.99 -16.69 15.63
CA GLY A 183 -12.19 -18.06 15.18
C GLY A 183 -12.64 -18.21 13.73
N LEU A 184 -12.45 -17.16 12.92
CA LEU A 184 -12.75 -17.17 11.47
C LEU A 184 -11.68 -17.91 10.68
N VAL A 185 -10.47 -18.00 11.20
CA VAL A 185 -9.38 -18.83 10.71
C VAL A 185 -8.76 -19.60 11.86
N LYS A 186 -8.32 -20.83 11.58
CA LYS A 186 -7.72 -21.75 12.54
C LYS A 186 -6.45 -22.35 11.94
N LYS A 187 -5.55 -22.82 12.78
CA LYS A 187 -4.35 -23.57 12.34
C LYS A 187 -4.75 -24.72 11.42
N GLY A 188 -4.11 -24.80 10.25
CA GLY A 188 -4.41 -25.79 9.21
C GLY A 188 -5.47 -25.35 8.19
N ASP A 189 -6.16 -24.22 8.39
CA ASP A 189 -6.97 -23.62 7.33
C ASP A 189 -6.07 -23.11 6.20
N LYS A 190 -6.64 -22.97 4.99
CA LYS A 190 -5.89 -22.52 3.83
C LYS A 190 -6.12 -21.04 3.53
N VAL A 191 -5.05 -20.38 3.13
CA VAL A 191 -5.06 -19.03 2.53
C VAL A 191 -4.55 -19.11 1.11
N ALA A 192 -5.35 -18.66 0.14
CA ALA A 192 -4.90 -18.50 -1.23
C ALA A 192 -4.17 -17.17 -1.37
N ILE A 193 -2.98 -17.19 -1.94
CA ILE A 193 -2.16 -15.98 -2.14
C ILE A 193 -1.90 -15.79 -3.63
N GLY A 194 -2.25 -14.62 -4.16
CA GLY A 194 -1.91 -14.22 -5.51
C GLY A 194 -0.42 -13.96 -5.65
N LEU A 195 0.26 -14.72 -6.51
CA LEU A 195 1.70 -14.62 -6.75
C LEU A 195 1.99 -14.12 -8.17
N PRO A 196 3.08 -13.36 -8.36
CA PRO A 196 4.07 -12.97 -7.34
C PRO A 196 3.56 -11.85 -6.43
N VAL A 197 4.13 -11.76 -5.21
CA VAL A 197 3.68 -10.80 -4.18
C VAL A 197 4.85 -10.37 -3.28
N PHE A 198 4.67 -9.25 -2.60
CA PHE A 198 5.57 -8.77 -1.56
C PHE A 198 5.85 -9.85 -0.51
N SER A 199 7.13 -10.20 -0.33
CA SER A 199 7.57 -11.39 0.42
C SER A 199 6.97 -11.54 1.82
N PRO A 200 6.90 -10.49 2.66
CA PRO A 200 6.31 -10.61 3.99
C PRO A 200 4.87 -11.11 3.97
N TYR A 201 4.13 -10.91 2.88
CA TYR A 201 2.75 -11.37 2.75
C TYR A 201 2.63 -12.88 2.53
N ILE A 202 3.69 -13.53 2.05
CA ILE A 202 3.76 -14.99 2.00
C ILE A 202 4.06 -15.56 3.40
N GLU A 203 4.85 -14.83 4.20
CA GLU A 203 5.34 -15.29 5.49
C GLU A 203 4.30 -15.14 6.61
N ILE A 204 3.58 -14.00 6.65
CA ILE A 204 2.64 -13.69 7.74
C ILE A 204 1.64 -14.82 8.01
N PRO A 205 0.92 -15.38 7.02
CA PRO A 205 -0.05 -16.45 7.29
C PRO A 205 0.58 -17.75 7.82
N GLN A 206 1.85 -17.98 7.51
CA GLN A 206 2.57 -19.19 7.88
C GLN A 206 3.23 -19.11 9.25
N LEU A 207 3.26 -17.94 9.89
CA LEU A 207 3.79 -17.82 11.26
C LEU A 207 3.10 -18.83 12.18
N ASP A 208 3.85 -19.40 13.12
CA ASP A 208 3.37 -20.40 14.09
C ASP A 208 2.10 -19.92 14.82
N GLU A 209 1.97 -18.62 14.99
CA GLU A 209 0.83 -17.96 15.56
C GLU A 209 -0.47 -18.21 14.77
N TYR A 210 -0.42 -18.21 13.44
CA TYR A 210 -1.57 -18.44 12.56
C TYR A 210 -1.60 -19.86 12.02
N GLY A 211 -0.48 -20.38 11.59
CA GLY A 211 -0.30 -21.73 11.08
C GLY A 211 -1.20 -22.08 9.90
N LEU A 212 -1.42 -21.11 8.99
CA LEU A 212 -2.22 -21.30 7.79
C LEU A 212 -1.40 -21.98 6.70
N GLU A 213 -2.06 -22.79 5.89
CA GLU A 213 -1.47 -23.42 4.70
C GLU A 213 -1.65 -22.52 3.47
N VAL A 214 -0.57 -22.24 2.75
CA VAL A 214 -0.62 -21.38 1.56
C VAL A 214 -1.01 -22.18 0.32
N VAL A 215 -2.04 -21.72 -0.38
CA VAL A 215 -2.40 -22.14 -1.73
C VAL A 215 -1.95 -21.06 -2.70
N SER A 216 -0.99 -21.37 -3.55
CA SER A 216 -0.46 -20.41 -4.53
C SER A 216 -1.40 -20.25 -5.72
N ILE A 217 -1.75 -18.99 -6.03
CA ILE A 217 -2.48 -18.59 -7.23
C ILE A 217 -1.49 -17.85 -8.12
N HIS A 218 -0.98 -18.49 -9.16
CA HIS A 218 0.08 -17.95 -9.99
C HIS A 218 -0.46 -17.08 -11.13
N ALA A 219 0.00 -15.84 -11.20
CA ALA A 219 -0.16 -15.02 -12.40
C ALA A 219 0.74 -15.53 -13.52
N ASP A 220 0.26 -15.46 -14.76
CA ASP A 220 0.96 -15.96 -15.92
C ASP A 220 1.79 -14.85 -16.61
N PRO A 221 3.13 -14.92 -16.59
CA PRO A 221 3.97 -13.92 -17.23
C PRO A 221 3.76 -13.84 -18.75
N GLU A 222 3.34 -14.93 -19.39
CA GLU A 222 3.02 -14.94 -20.84
C GLU A 222 1.67 -14.28 -21.17
N LYS A 223 0.85 -14.02 -20.14
CA LYS A 223 -0.44 -13.31 -20.21
C LYS A 223 -0.42 -11.99 -19.46
N ASN A 224 0.68 -11.27 -19.54
CA ASN A 224 0.86 -9.97 -18.88
C ASN A 224 0.53 -10.03 -17.39
N TRP A 225 0.96 -11.09 -16.72
CA TRP A 225 0.78 -11.28 -15.27
C TRP A 225 -0.68 -11.27 -14.81
N GLN A 226 -1.63 -11.65 -15.68
CA GLN A 226 -3.00 -11.92 -15.28
C GLN A 226 -3.15 -13.34 -14.74
N TYR A 227 -4.17 -13.57 -13.92
CA TYR A 227 -4.42 -14.89 -13.35
C TYR A 227 -5.18 -15.77 -14.34
N PRO A 228 -4.65 -16.94 -14.73
CA PRO A 228 -5.40 -17.92 -15.52
C PRO A 228 -6.66 -18.39 -14.80
N ALA A 229 -7.74 -18.65 -15.54
CA ALA A 229 -8.99 -19.14 -14.94
C ALA A 229 -8.78 -20.39 -14.08
N GLY A 230 -7.94 -21.35 -14.54
CA GLY A 230 -7.63 -22.56 -13.79
C GLY A 230 -6.92 -22.31 -12.45
N GLU A 231 -6.16 -21.23 -12.33
CA GLU A 231 -5.58 -20.81 -11.05
C GLU A 231 -6.66 -20.27 -10.12
N LEU A 232 -7.56 -19.43 -10.63
CA LEU A 232 -8.65 -18.84 -9.84
C LEU A 232 -9.70 -19.87 -9.39
N GLU A 233 -9.88 -20.97 -10.14
CA GLU A 233 -10.75 -22.09 -9.75
C GLU A 233 -10.34 -22.73 -8.41
N LYS A 234 -9.08 -22.62 -8.01
CA LYS A 234 -8.60 -23.08 -6.69
C LYS A 234 -9.34 -22.39 -5.53
N LEU A 235 -9.89 -21.18 -5.73
CA LEU A 235 -10.68 -20.46 -4.75
C LEU A 235 -12.00 -21.18 -4.40
N LYS A 236 -12.46 -22.11 -5.23
CA LYS A 236 -13.67 -22.92 -4.97
C LYS A 236 -13.47 -23.96 -3.87
N ASP A 237 -12.23 -24.31 -3.51
CA ASP A 237 -11.94 -25.22 -2.41
C ASP A 237 -12.50 -24.63 -1.09
N PRO A 238 -13.44 -25.30 -0.39
CA PRO A 238 -14.01 -24.80 0.87
C PRO A 238 -13.00 -24.71 2.02
N ALA A 239 -11.85 -25.36 1.90
CA ALA A 239 -10.76 -25.24 2.86
C ALA A 239 -10.03 -23.89 2.76
N VAL A 240 -10.11 -23.21 1.62
CA VAL A 240 -9.58 -21.85 1.43
C VAL A 240 -10.50 -20.86 2.11
N LYS A 241 -10.05 -20.22 3.19
CA LYS A 241 -10.83 -19.24 3.97
C LYS A 241 -10.62 -17.82 3.51
N ILE A 242 -9.42 -17.52 2.98
CA ILE A 242 -9.00 -16.18 2.57
C ILE A 242 -8.39 -16.27 1.18
N PHE A 243 -8.71 -15.31 0.33
CA PHE A 243 -7.91 -14.96 -0.85
C PHE A 243 -7.19 -13.63 -0.58
N PHE A 244 -5.86 -13.65 -0.55
CA PHE A 244 -5.02 -12.49 -0.29
C PHE A 244 -4.25 -12.11 -1.55
N CYS A 245 -4.39 -10.86 -1.99
CA CYS A 245 -3.69 -10.34 -3.17
C CYS A 245 -3.26 -8.89 -2.98
N VAL A 246 -2.29 -8.48 -3.79
CA VAL A 246 -1.86 -7.09 -3.96
C VAL A 246 -2.26 -6.66 -5.37
N ASN A 247 -3.03 -5.59 -5.49
CA ASN A 247 -3.54 -5.12 -6.78
C ASN A 247 -3.45 -3.59 -6.87
N PRO A 248 -2.68 -3.03 -7.79
CA PRO A 248 -1.75 -3.67 -8.74
C PRO A 248 -0.63 -4.47 -8.07
N SER A 249 -0.15 -5.50 -8.76
CA SER A 249 0.81 -6.47 -8.23
C SER A 249 2.19 -5.88 -7.94
N ASN A 250 2.93 -6.51 -7.04
CA ASN A 250 4.32 -6.22 -6.73
C ASN A 250 5.09 -7.56 -6.66
N PRO A 251 6.03 -7.84 -7.56
CA PRO A 251 6.84 -6.91 -8.38
C PRO A 251 6.37 -6.63 -9.81
N PRO A 252 5.41 -7.33 -10.46
CA PRO A 252 5.10 -7.08 -11.87
C PRO A 252 4.55 -5.68 -12.15
N SER A 253 3.94 -5.04 -11.14
CA SER A 253 3.38 -3.68 -11.25
C SER A 253 2.24 -3.58 -12.26
N VAL A 254 1.34 -4.57 -12.26
CA VAL A 254 0.24 -4.71 -13.20
C VAL A 254 -1.08 -4.81 -12.43
N LYS A 255 -2.08 -4.02 -12.83
CA LYS A 255 -3.43 -4.15 -12.27
C LYS A 255 -4.13 -5.39 -12.83
N MET A 256 -4.98 -5.99 -12.00
CA MET A 256 -5.86 -7.09 -12.40
C MET A 256 -6.85 -6.59 -13.48
N ASP A 257 -7.01 -7.36 -14.54
CA ASP A 257 -7.95 -7.04 -15.61
C ASP A 257 -9.41 -7.32 -15.20
N ASP A 258 -10.36 -6.79 -15.97
CA ASP A 258 -11.79 -6.98 -15.70
C ASP A 258 -12.20 -8.45 -15.78
N THR A 259 -11.59 -9.23 -16.66
CA THR A 259 -11.87 -10.68 -16.78
C THR A 259 -11.56 -11.41 -15.48
N SER A 260 -10.41 -11.15 -14.88
CA SER A 260 -10.01 -11.73 -13.60
C SER A 260 -10.91 -11.25 -12.44
N LEU A 261 -11.21 -9.94 -12.39
CA LEU A 261 -12.10 -9.36 -11.38
C LEU A 261 -13.49 -9.98 -11.42
N GLU A 262 -14.07 -10.09 -12.61
CA GLU A 262 -15.43 -10.64 -12.80
C GLU A 262 -15.49 -12.15 -12.50
N LEU A 263 -14.45 -12.91 -12.86
CA LEU A 263 -14.38 -14.32 -12.51
C LEU A 263 -14.32 -14.54 -11.01
N ILE A 264 -13.49 -13.76 -10.29
CA ILE A 264 -13.42 -13.84 -8.83
C ILE A 264 -14.78 -13.47 -8.21
N ALA A 265 -15.41 -12.39 -8.69
CA ALA A 265 -16.74 -11.99 -8.21
C ALA A 265 -17.80 -13.07 -8.47
N SER A 266 -17.73 -13.75 -9.62
CA SER A 266 -18.61 -14.87 -9.96
C SER A 266 -18.41 -16.07 -9.04
N ILE A 267 -17.17 -16.44 -8.75
CA ILE A 267 -16.84 -17.52 -7.79
C ILE A 267 -17.40 -17.19 -6.41
N VAL A 268 -17.19 -15.98 -5.93
CA VAL A 268 -17.71 -15.54 -4.61
C VAL A 268 -19.23 -15.63 -4.60
N LYS A 269 -19.90 -15.09 -5.62
CA LYS A 269 -21.36 -15.04 -5.68
C LYS A 269 -22.01 -16.43 -5.79
N ASN A 270 -21.44 -17.32 -6.61
CA ASN A 270 -22.09 -18.56 -6.99
C ASN A 270 -21.59 -19.78 -6.20
N ASP A 271 -20.31 -19.81 -5.84
CA ASP A 271 -19.65 -20.98 -5.27
C ASP A 271 -19.21 -20.75 -3.82
N ARG A 272 -18.74 -19.55 -3.47
CA ARG A 272 -18.07 -19.25 -2.20
C ARG A 272 -18.53 -17.94 -1.55
N PRO A 273 -19.80 -17.82 -1.18
CA PRO A 273 -20.32 -16.62 -0.50
C PRO A 273 -19.65 -16.37 0.88
N ASP A 274 -18.96 -17.37 1.41
CA ASP A 274 -18.20 -17.35 2.67
C ASP A 274 -16.74 -16.92 2.52
N LEU A 275 -16.21 -16.84 1.30
CA LEU A 275 -14.81 -16.51 1.05
C LEU A 275 -14.52 -15.06 1.48
N MET A 276 -13.51 -14.88 2.32
CA MET A 276 -12.98 -13.56 2.68
C MET A 276 -11.87 -13.18 1.70
N ILE A 277 -11.94 -11.98 1.17
CA ILE A 277 -10.91 -11.42 0.28
C ILE A 277 -10.18 -10.32 1.04
N LEU A 278 -8.85 -10.34 0.99
CA LEU A 278 -7.99 -9.30 1.52
C LEU A 278 -7.18 -8.72 0.37
N THR A 279 -7.44 -7.47 0.01
CA THR A 279 -6.74 -6.79 -1.08
C THR A 279 -5.93 -5.60 -0.57
N ASP A 280 -4.65 -5.54 -0.95
CA ASP A 280 -3.79 -4.38 -0.77
C ASP A 280 -3.73 -3.59 -2.07
N ASP A 281 -4.38 -2.45 -2.10
CA ASP A 281 -4.54 -1.63 -3.30
C ASP A 281 -3.61 -0.40 -3.29
N VAL A 282 -2.50 -0.45 -2.58
CA VAL A 282 -1.57 0.69 -2.40
C VAL A 282 -1.11 1.32 -3.71
N TYR A 283 -0.99 0.55 -4.79
CA TYR A 283 -0.57 1.04 -6.11
C TYR A 283 -1.74 1.43 -7.03
N GLY A 284 -2.97 1.23 -6.61
CA GLY A 284 -4.16 1.53 -7.41
C GLY A 284 -4.23 2.97 -7.92
N THR A 285 -3.76 3.92 -7.10
CA THR A 285 -3.71 5.35 -7.45
C THR A 285 -2.77 5.68 -8.61
N PHE A 286 -1.81 4.82 -8.96
CA PHE A 286 -0.95 4.99 -10.14
C PHE A 286 -1.57 4.48 -11.43
N ALA A 287 -2.60 3.64 -11.34
CA ALA A 287 -3.30 3.12 -12.49
C ALA A 287 -4.30 4.13 -13.08
N ASP A 288 -4.51 4.07 -14.39
CA ASP A 288 -5.67 4.68 -15.01
C ASP A 288 -6.85 3.72 -14.88
N ASP A 289 -8.04 4.26 -14.61
CA ASP A 289 -9.29 3.51 -14.49
C ASP A 289 -9.15 2.26 -13.58
N PHE A 290 -8.55 2.45 -12.39
CA PHE A 290 -8.37 1.37 -11.44
C PHE A 290 -9.70 0.88 -10.90
N ARG A 291 -9.83 -0.44 -10.80
CA ARG A 291 -10.99 -1.11 -10.25
C ARG A 291 -10.54 -2.17 -9.25
N SER A 292 -10.81 -1.95 -7.99
CA SER A 292 -10.50 -2.88 -6.90
C SER A 292 -11.40 -4.11 -6.91
N LEU A 293 -10.95 -5.22 -6.31
CA LEU A 293 -11.83 -6.32 -5.92
C LEU A 293 -12.98 -5.85 -5.01
N TYR A 294 -12.73 -4.83 -4.21
CA TYR A 294 -13.76 -4.19 -3.38
C TYR A 294 -14.91 -3.58 -4.20
N ALA A 295 -14.65 -3.16 -5.44
CA ALA A 295 -15.69 -2.65 -6.33
C ALA A 295 -16.64 -3.73 -6.87
N VAL A 296 -16.16 -4.96 -7.02
CA VAL A 296 -16.91 -6.07 -7.66
C VAL A 296 -17.50 -7.05 -6.64
N CYS A 297 -16.91 -7.19 -5.47
CA CYS A 297 -17.41 -8.03 -4.38
C CYS A 297 -17.20 -7.37 -3.00
N PRO A 298 -17.83 -6.21 -2.75
CA PRO A 298 -17.57 -5.41 -1.54
C PRO A 298 -17.92 -6.14 -0.24
N ALA A 299 -18.98 -6.95 -0.25
CA ALA A 299 -19.42 -7.66 0.94
C ALA A 299 -18.39 -8.69 1.46
N ASN A 300 -17.54 -9.22 0.59
CA ASN A 300 -16.55 -10.25 0.93
C ASN A 300 -15.13 -9.71 1.05
N THR A 301 -14.90 -8.43 0.71
CA THR A 301 -13.56 -7.87 0.57
C THR A 301 -13.22 -6.92 1.71
N ILE A 302 -12.06 -7.15 2.34
CA ILE A 302 -11.40 -6.20 3.23
C ILE A 302 -10.41 -5.41 2.38
N LEU A 303 -10.66 -4.11 2.24
CA LEU A 303 -9.82 -3.20 1.48
C LEU A 303 -8.73 -2.62 2.37
N VAL A 304 -7.47 -2.71 1.92
CA VAL A 304 -6.36 -1.99 2.54
C VAL A 304 -5.79 -1.01 1.55
N TYR A 305 -5.66 0.24 1.97
CA TYR A 305 -4.99 1.29 1.22
C TYR A 305 -3.94 1.98 2.08
N SER A 306 -2.80 2.34 1.47
CA SER A 306 -1.73 3.08 2.12
C SER A 306 -1.40 4.36 1.35
N PHE A 307 -1.26 5.46 2.06
CA PHE A 307 -0.84 6.76 1.52
C PHE A 307 0.68 6.83 1.26
N SER A 308 1.41 5.79 1.61
CA SER A 308 2.89 5.78 1.61
C SER A 308 3.50 6.06 0.25
N LYS A 309 2.97 5.46 -0.82
CA LYS A 309 3.62 5.45 -2.14
C LYS A 309 3.24 6.66 -2.98
N TYR A 310 1.95 6.92 -3.13
CA TYR A 310 1.45 7.97 -4.02
C TYR A 310 1.86 9.39 -3.60
N PHE A 311 1.93 9.65 -2.31
CA PHE A 311 2.29 10.95 -1.74
C PHE A 311 3.75 11.06 -1.26
N GLY A 312 4.55 10.01 -1.46
CA GLY A 312 5.91 9.97 -0.92
C GLY A 312 5.91 10.08 0.60
N ALA A 313 5.04 9.34 1.28
CA ALA A 313 4.74 9.51 2.70
C ALA A 313 5.03 8.25 3.53
N THR A 314 6.03 7.46 3.13
CA THR A 314 6.36 6.18 3.79
C THR A 314 6.63 6.35 5.29
N GLY A 315 7.36 7.38 5.68
CA GLY A 315 7.69 7.67 7.08
C GLY A 315 6.52 8.19 7.93
N TRP A 316 5.45 8.67 7.31
CA TRP A 316 4.25 9.11 8.04
C TRP A 316 3.42 7.95 8.58
N ARG A 317 3.57 6.73 8.05
CA ARG A 317 2.85 5.54 8.48
C ARG A 317 1.32 5.71 8.40
N LEU A 318 0.79 6.03 7.22
CA LEU A 318 -0.62 6.31 6.99
C LEU A 318 -1.27 5.22 6.14
N GLY A 319 -2.23 4.50 6.71
CA GLY A 319 -3.05 3.51 6.03
C GLY A 319 -4.46 3.46 6.56
N VAL A 320 -5.34 2.82 5.82
CA VAL A 320 -6.72 2.56 6.23
C VAL A 320 -7.15 1.15 5.86
N ILE A 321 -8.02 0.58 6.69
CA ILE A 321 -8.80 -0.61 6.37
C ILE A 321 -10.22 -0.16 6.08
N GLY A 322 -10.77 -0.55 4.92
CA GLY A 322 -12.17 -0.32 4.56
C GLY A 322 -12.96 -1.63 4.61
N VAL A 323 -14.12 -1.60 5.25
CA VAL A 323 -15.05 -2.73 5.34
C VAL A 323 -16.45 -2.25 5.00
N HIS A 324 -17.12 -2.94 4.08
CA HIS A 324 -18.49 -2.60 3.69
C HIS A 324 -19.43 -2.74 4.90
N LYS A 325 -20.37 -1.81 5.04
CA LYS A 325 -21.31 -1.83 6.19
C LYS A 325 -22.16 -3.09 6.23
N ASP A 326 -22.49 -3.63 5.05
CA ASP A 326 -23.18 -4.91 4.89
C ASP A 326 -22.19 -5.95 4.36
N ASN A 327 -21.41 -6.57 5.24
CA ASN A 327 -20.35 -7.50 4.87
C ASN A 327 -20.66 -8.94 5.30
N ALA A 328 -20.13 -9.88 4.53
CA ALA A 328 -20.30 -11.32 4.79
C ALA A 328 -19.60 -11.77 6.08
N ILE A 329 -18.55 -11.08 6.53
CA ILE A 329 -17.77 -11.43 7.71
C ILE A 329 -18.63 -11.29 8.98
N ASP A 330 -19.43 -10.22 9.06
CA ASP A 330 -20.40 -10.07 10.16
C ASP A 330 -21.41 -11.23 10.19
N GLY A 331 -21.78 -11.75 9.02
CA GLY A 331 -22.60 -12.96 8.89
C GLY A 331 -21.91 -14.21 9.44
N LEU A 332 -20.63 -14.40 9.07
CA LEU A 332 -19.81 -15.51 9.58
C LEU A 332 -19.65 -15.44 11.10
N LEU A 333 -19.44 -14.25 11.65
CA LEU A 333 -19.35 -14.04 13.10
C LEU A 333 -20.64 -14.42 13.83
N ARG A 334 -21.80 -14.05 13.29
CA ARG A 334 -23.12 -14.42 13.85
C ARG A 334 -23.40 -15.91 13.76
N ALA A 335 -22.84 -16.59 12.76
CA ALA A 335 -23.02 -18.03 12.55
C ALA A 335 -22.08 -18.91 13.40
N LEU A 336 -21.17 -18.33 14.18
CA LEU A 336 -20.26 -19.11 15.03
C LEU A 336 -21.01 -19.95 16.08
N PRO A 337 -20.48 -21.14 16.46
CA PRO A 337 -21.07 -21.97 17.48
C PRO A 337 -21.24 -21.26 18.84
N GLY A 338 -22.22 -21.66 19.63
CA GLY A 338 -22.56 -21.00 20.90
C GLY A 338 -21.43 -20.95 21.94
N ASN A 339 -20.53 -21.92 21.95
CA ASN A 339 -19.34 -21.91 22.80
C ASN A 339 -18.33 -20.82 22.34
N ALA A 340 -18.16 -20.63 21.03
CA ALA A 340 -17.36 -19.57 20.48
C ALA A 340 -17.97 -18.19 20.77
N GLN A 341 -19.30 -18.05 20.61
CA GLN A 341 -20.02 -16.82 20.97
C GLN A 341 -19.80 -16.42 22.44
N LYS A 342 -19.89 -17.42 23.37
CA LYS A 342 -19.64 -17.19 24.81
C LYS A 342 -18.20 -16.76 25.08
N ALA A 343 -17.22 -17.33 24.37
CA ALA A 343 -15.81 -16.92 24.50
C ALA A 343 -15.59 -15.49 24.02
N LEU A 344 -16.20 -15.11 22.90
CA LEU A 344 -16.13 -13.75 22.35
C LEU A 344 -16.87 -12.73 23.21
N ALA A 345 -18.00 -13.11 23.83
CA ALA A 345 -18.70 -12.27 24.79
C ALA A 345 -17.80 -11.93 25.99
N ARG A 346 -17.04 -12.89 26.48
CA ARG A 346 -16.04 -12.65 27.56
C ARG A 346 -14.89 -11.77 27.07
N ARG A 347 -14.38 -12.01 25.85
CA ARG A 347 -13.27 -11.23 25.29
C ARG A 347 -13.61 -9.74 25.18
N TYR A 348 -14.79 -9.41 24.69
CA TYR A 348 -15.22 -8.03 24.44
C TYR A 348 -16.09 -7.43 25.56
N SER A 349 -16.15 -8.06 26.73
CA SER A 349 -17.02 -7.63 27.84
C SER A 349 -16.73 -6.22 28.37
N SER A 350 -15.50 -5.72 28.19
CA SER A 350 -15.15 -4.34 28.55
C SER A 350 -15.66 -3.28 27.56
N LEU A 351 -16.11 -3.68 26.37
CA LEU A 351 -16.58 -2.78 25.32
C LEU A 351 -18.10 -2.77 25.20
N THR A 352 -18.73 -3.91 25.40
CA THR A 352 -20.16 -4.08 25.17
C THR A 352 -20.74 -5.20 26.03
N THR A 353 -22.01 -5.07 26.39
CA THR A 353 -22.79 -6.14 27.02
C THR A 353 -23.36 -7.14 26.00
N ASP A 354 -23.35 -6.78 24.72
CA ASP A 354 -23.79 -7.63 23.61
C ASP A 354 -22.70 -7.72 22.53
N ALA A 355 -21.79 -8.67 22.69
CA ALA A 355 -20.72 -8.91 21.73
C ALA A 355 -21.24 -9.47 20.39
N SER A 356 -22.46 -10.02 20.34
CA SER A 356 -23.03 -10.55 19.08
C SER A 356 -23.35 -9.43 18.07
N SER A 357 -23.65 -8.23 18.56
CA SER A 357 -23.91 -7.05 17.75
C SER A 357 -22.66 -6.30 17.31
N LEU A 358 -21.48 -6.65 17.87
CA LEU A 358 -20.22 -5.97 17.57
C LEU A 358 -19.75 -6.31 16.16
N LYS A 359 -19.67 -5.30 15.31
CA LYS A 359 -19.23 -5.44 13.91
C LYS A 359 -17.77 -5.88 13.79
N PHE A 360 -17.44 -6.50 12.67
CA PHE A 360 -16.06 -6.93 12.38
C PHE A 360 -15.06 -5.76 12.48
N ILE A 361 -15.40 -4.60 11.94
CA ILE A 361 -14.50 -3.43 12.01
C ILE A 361 -14.25 -2.99 13.46
N ASP A 362 -15.24 -3.04 14.33
CA ASP A 362 -15.06 -2.67 15.74
C ASP A 362 -14.21 -3.70 16.49
N ARG A 363 -14.30 -4.98 16.09
CA ARG A 363 -13.41 -6.04 16.59
C ARG A 363 -11.98 -5.84 16.12
N LEU A 364 -11.76 -5.44 14.86
CA LEU A 364 -10.43 -5.05 14.34
C LEU A 364 -9.80 -3.96 15.20
N VAL A 365 -10.55 -2.92 15.49
CA VAL A 365 -10.09 -1.80 16.33
C VAL A 365 -9.72 -2.29 17.71
N ALA A 366 -10.61 -3.02 18.36
CA ALA A 366 -10.41 -3.53 19.73
C ALA A 366 -9.22 -4.49 19.81
N ASP A 367 -9.14 -5.46 18.92
CA ASP A 367 -8.08 -6.48 18.91
C ASP A 367 -6.71 -5.88 18.63
N SER A 368 -6.62 -4.84 17.78
CA SER A 368 -5.37 -4.12 17.52
C SER A 368 -4.79 -3.45 18.77
N ARG A 369 -5.60 -3.30 19.82
CA ARG A 369 -5.29 -2.62 21.08
C ARG A 369 -5.47 -3.54 22.29
N ALA A 370 -5.31 -4.83 22.09
CA ALA A 370 -5.51 -5.86 23.11
C ALA A 370 -6.84 -5.68 23.89
N VAL A 371 -7.87 -5.20 23.20
CA VAL A 371 -9.23 -4.89 23.70
C VAL A 371 -9.23 -3.82 24.81
N ALA A 372 -8.46 -4.03 25.88
CA ALA A 372 -8.43 -3.16 27.05
C ALA A 372 -8.02 -1.70 26.75
N LEU A 373 -7.19 -1.49 25.71
CA LEU A 373 -6.68 -0.17 25.33
C LEU A 373 -7.48 0.47 24.19
N ASN A 374 -8.69 0.01 23.94
CA ASN A 374 -9.52 0.44 22.80
C ASN A 374 -9.70 1.97 22.71
N HIS A 375 -9.77 2.67 23.82
CA HIS A 375 -10.00 4.11 23.87
C HIS A 375 -8.73 4.97 23.96
N THR A 376 -7.56 4.37 24.15
CA THR A 376 -6.32 5.08 24.46
C THR A 376 -5.16 4.79 23.50
N ALA A 377 -5.40 4.01 22.45
CA ALA A 377 -4.42 3.67 21.44
C ALA A 377 -4.97 3.97 20.03
N GLY A 378 -4.14 3.78 19.03
CA GLY A 378 -4.48 3.97 17.61
C GLY A 378 -3.58 4.98 16.91
N LEU A 379 -3.84 5.18 15.62
CA LEU A 379 -3.09 6.16 14.83
C LEU A 379 -3.25 7.55 15.44
N SER A 380 -2.15 8.25 15.63
CA SER A 380 -2.16 9.60 16.25
C SER A 380 -3.04 10.57 15.45
N THR A 381 -3.69 11.49 16.15
CA THR A 381 -4.57 12.47 15.51
C THR A 381 -3.86 13.41 14.55
N PRO A 382 -2.59 13.88 14.80
CA PRO A 382 -1.84 14.64 13.80
C PRO A 382 -1.61 13.86 12.50
N GLN A 383 -1.35 12.56 12.57
CA GLN A 383 -1.20 11.72 11.39
C GLN A 383 -2.51 11.60 10.61
N GLN A 384 -3.66 11.52 11.28
CA GLN A 384 -4.97 11.54 10.64
C GLN A 384 -5.25 12.88 9.93
N VAL A 385 -4.84 14.00 10.50
CA VAL A 385 -4.92 15.32 9.84
C VAL A 385 -4.08 15.36 8.57
N GLN A 386 -2.87 14.83 8.59
CA GLN A 386 -2.04 14.74 7.40
C GLN A 386 -2.68 13.86 6.32
N MET A 387 -3.30 12.75 6.71
CA MET A 387 -4.07 11.88 5.81
C MET A 387 -5.20 12.65 5.12
N VAL A 388 -5.94 13.47 5.87
CA VAL A 388 -7.01 14.34 5.34
C VAL A 388 -6.47 15.32 4.30
N LEU A 389 -5.35 15.97 4.57
CA LEU A 389 -4.76 16.93 3.64
C LEU A 389 -4.29 16.25 2.34
N PHE A 390 -3.73 15.06 2.41
CA PHE A 390 -3.41 14.26 1.22
C PHE A 390 -4.67 13.89 0.43
N ALA A 391 -5.72 13.45 1.11
CA ALA A 391 -7.00 13.08 0.49
C ALA A 391 -7.63 14.28 -0.22
N LEU A 392 -7.73 15.43 0.44
CA LEU A 392 -8.29 16.66 -0.13
C LEU A 392 -7.49 17.14 -1.34
N PHE A 393 -6.16 17.10 -1.26
CA PHE A 393 -5.33 17.47 -2.40
C PHE A 393 -5.63 16.61 -3.63
N ALA A 394 -5.70 15.30 -3.47
CA ALA A 394 -5.98 14.40 -4.58
C ALA A 394 -7.40 14.61 -5.14
N MET A 395 -8.41 14.80 -4.27
CA MET A 395 -9.79 15.04 -4.70
C MET A 395 -9.98 16.39 -5.39
N MET A 396 -9.20 17.39 -5.01
CA MET A 396 -9.25 18.75 -5.59
C MET A 396 -8.42 18.87 -6.88
N ASP A 397 -7.58 17.88 -7.21
CA ASP A 397 -6.83 17.81 -8.47
C ASP A 397 -7.74 17.28 -9.60
N GLU A 398 -8.74 18.08 -9.97
CA GLU A 398 -9.75 17.72 -10.97
C GLU A 398 -9.15 17.38 -12.35
N THR A 399 -8.02 17.98 -12.69
CA THR A 399 -7.32 17.77 -13.95
C THR A 399 -6.36 16.57 -13.93
N GLY A 400 -6.13 15.97 -12.76
CA GLY A 400 -5.22 14.84 -12.59
C GLY A 400 -3.74 15.19 -12.82
N ASN A 401 -3.36 16.46 -12.66
CA ASN A 401 -1.99 16.93 -12.93
C ASN A 401 -0.94 16.24 -12.05
N TYR A 402 -1.23 16.00 -10.78
CA TYR A 402 -0.31 15.32 -9.89
C TYR A 402 -0.04 13.90 -10.34
N LYS A 403 -1.10 13.13 -10.62
CA LYS A 403 -1.02 11.76 -11.14
C LYS A 403 -0.25 11.69 -12.45
N ALA A 404 -0.59 12.57 -13.40
CA ALA A 404 0.08 12.65 -14.70
C ALA A 404 1.58 12.95 -14.55
N SER A 405 1.94 13.86 -13.64
CA SER A 405 3.34 14.22 -13.36
C SER A 405 4.12 13.05 -12.77
N LEU A 406 3.55 12.32 -11.79
CA LEU A 406 4.20 11.14 -11.21
C LEU A 406 4.40 10.04 -12.27
N LYS A 407 3.38 9.75 -13.06
CA LYS A 407 3.46 8.76 -14.13
C LYS A 407 4.49 9.14 -15.19
N ALA A 408 4.58 10.43 -15.55
CA ALA A 408 5.59 10.92 -16.50
C ALA A 408 7.02 10.73 -15.97
N VAL A 409 7.26 11.01 -14.70
CA VAL A 409 8.56 10.77 -14.05
C VAL A 409 8.93 9.29 -14.08
N ILE A 410 8.01 8.41 -13.66
CA ILE A 410 8.23 6.97 -13.63
C ILE A 410 8.52 6.40 -15.03
N ARG A 411 7.71 6.75 -16.02
CA ARG A 411 7.89 6.31 -17.42
C ARG A 411 9.21 6.78 -18.03
N ARG A 412 9.64 8.01 -17.72
CA ARG A 412 10.92 8.52 -18.19
C ARG A 412 12.10 7.75 -17.59
N ARG A 413 12.00 7.38 -16.30
CA ARG A 413 12.99 6.56 -15.61
C ARG A 413 13.08 5.15 -16.20
N GLU A 414 11.96 4.53 -16.45
CA GLU A 414 11.88 3.24 -17.15
C GLU A 414 12.50 3.31 -18.53
N ALA A 415 12.06 4.26 -19.36
CA ALA A 415 12.59 4.45 -20.69
C ALA A 415 14.12 4.66 -20.69
N THR A 416 14.63 5.37 -19.72
CA THR A 416 16.08 5.60 -19.57
C THR A 416 16.82 4.31 -19.21
N LEU A 417 16.31 3.54 -18.26
CA LEU A 417 16.90 2.25 -17.88
C LEU A 417 16.97 1.29 -19.08
N TYR A 418 15.86 1.10 -19.77
CA TYR A 418 15.76 0.16 -20.89
C TYR A 418 16.54 0.63 -22.13
N ARG A 419 16.60 1.93 -22.41
CA ARG A 419 17.44 2.48 -23.47
C ARG A 419 18.92 2.18 -23.24
N GLU A 420 19.42 2.40 -22.04
CA GLU A 420 20.81 2.14 -21.68
C GLU A 420 21.13 0.63 -21.63
N LEU A 421 20.15 -0.18 -21.27
CA LEU A 421 20.25 -1.65 -21.33
C LEU A 421 20.26 -2.14 -22.79
N GLY A 422 19.61 -1.43 -23.69
CA GLY A 422 19.57 -1.76 -25.13
C GLY A 422 18.44 -2.72 -25.51
N VAL A 423 17.39 -2.81 -24.70
CA VAL A 423 16.17 -3.57 -24.99
C VAL A 423 14.94 -2.68 -24.77
N LYS A 424 13.77 -3.12 -25.26
CA LYS A 424 12.51 -2.40 -25.03
C LYS A 424 11.79 -2.98 -23.81
N PRO A 425 11.11 -2.15 -23.01
CA PRO A 425 10.20 -2.65 -22.00
C PRO A 425 9.00 -3.34 -22.68
N GLN A 426 8.39 -4.26 -21.95
CA GLN A 426 7.12 -4.87 -22.40
C GLN A 426 6.00 -3.86 -22.22
N GLU A 427 5.27 -3.54 -23.29
CA GLU A 427 4.10 -2.67 -23.23
C GLU A 427 2.88 -3.46 -22.71
N ASP A 428 2.20 -2.91 -21.72
CA ASP A 428 0.98 -3.47 -21.15
C ASP A 428 0.03 -2.34 -20.72
N ALA A 429 -1.20 -2.37 -21.19
CA ALA A 429 -2.23 -1.38 -20.83
C ALA A 429 -2.60 -1.41 -19.33
N ASN A 430 -2.34 -2.53 -18.65
CA ASN A 430 -2.60 -2.70 -17.22
C ASN A 430 -1.38 -2.35 -16.34
N ALA A 431 -0.24 -1.99 -16.93
CA ALA A 431 0.95 -1.61 -16.18
C ALA A 431 0.77 -0.29 -15.44
N VAL A 432 1.29 -0.22 -14.23
CA VAL A 432 1.35 1.00 -13.41
C VAL A 432 2.78 1.48 -13.19
N ASP A 433 3.75 0.68 -13.60
CA ASP A 433 5.18 0.98 -13.75
C ASP A 433 5.89 1.48 -12.47
N TYR A 434 5.31 1.25 -11.28
CA TYR A 434 5.99 1.60 -10.01
C TYR A 434 7.27 0.77 -9.82
N TYR A 435 7.23 -0.46 -10.26
CA TYR A 435 8.38 -1.37 -10.37
C TYR A 435 8.52 -1.84 -11.82
N THR A 436 9.74 -2.21 -12.18
CA THR A 436 9.98 -3.03 -13.36
C THR A 436 10.57 -4.38 -12.95
N LEU A 437 10.10 -5.43 -13.60
CA LEU A 437 10.59 -6.79 -13.43
C LEU A 437 11.37 -7.17 -14.69
N LEU A 438 12.69 -7.11 -14.58
CA LEU A 438 13.62 -7.47 -15.66
C LEU A 438 13.67 -8.99 -15.80
N ASP A 439 13.03 -9.53 -16.83
CA ASP A 439 13.17 -10.94 -17.22
C ASP A 439 14.55 -11.13 -17.87
N LEU A 440 15.47 -11.75 -17.12
CA LEU A 440 16.88 -11.89 -17.53
C LEU A 440 17.04 -12.79 -18.76
N GLU A 441 16.17 -13.79 -18.93
CA GLU A 441 16.15 -14.63 -20.13
C GLU A 441 15.73 -13.82 -21.37
N SER A 442 14.66 -13.05 -21.26
CA SER A 442 14.18 -12.20 -22.33
C SER A 442 15.20 -11.13 -22.71
N VAL A 443 15.80 -10.47 -21.72
CA VAL A 443 16.88 -9.49 -21.95
C VAL A 443 18.05 -10.11 -22.71
N ALA A 444 18.53 -11.26 -22.25
CA ALA A 444 19.64 -11.97 -22.92
C ALA A 444 19.28 -12.39 -24.35
N ARG A 445 18.05 -12.89 -24.55
CA ARG A 445 17.55 -13.28 -25.87
C ARG A 445 17.45 -12.10 -26.82
N ASP A 446 16.95 -10.98 -26.35
CA ASP A 446 16.74 -9.78 -27.17
C ASP A 446 18.08 -9.10 -27.54
N LEU A 447 19.08 -9.21 -26.67
CA LEU A 447 20.44 -8.71 -26.94
C LEU A 447 21.24 -9.62 -27.88
N TYR A 448 21.24 -10.93 -27.66
CA TYR A 448 22.20 -11.86 -28.29
C TYR A 448 21.59 -13.19 -28.77
N GLY A 449 20.28 -13.32 -28.73
CA GLY A 449 19.54 -14.47 -29.27
C GLY A 449 19.39 -15.64 -28.29
N LYS A 450 18.53 -16.59 -28.69
CA LYS A 450 18.06 -17.70 -27.85
C LYS A 450 19.18 -18.63 -27.35
N LYS A 451 20.21 -18.87 -28.16
CA LYS A 451 21.32 -19.77 -27.77
C LYS A 451 22.11 -19.18 -26.59
N PHE A 452 22.44 -17.89 -26.69
CA PHE A 452 23.10 -17.17 -25.63
C PHE A 452 22.26 -17.15 -24.35
N ALA A 453 20.98 -16.81 -24.42
CA ALA A 453 20.09 -16.78 -23.25
C ALA A 453 20.11 -18.12 -22.49
N LYS A 454 19.97 -19.24 -23.20
CA LYS A 454 20.03 -20.59 -22.61
C LYS A 454 21.39 -20.89 -21.98
N TRP A 455 22.47 -20.48 -22.61
CA TRP A 455 23.83 -20.66 -22.08
C TRP A 455 24.04 -19.84 -20.81
N MET A 456 23.65 -18.57 -20.82
CA MET A 456 23.81 -17.65 -19.70
C MET A 456 23.11 -18.16 -18.43
N LEU A 457 21.85 -18.63 -18.57
CA LEU A 457 21.10 -19.18 -17.43
C LEU A 457 21.67 -20.47 -16.85
N LYS A 458 22.42 -21.23 -17.65
CA LYS A 458 23.18 -22.39 -17.15
C LYS A 458 24.51 -21.99 -16.49
N ARG A 459 25.07 -20.85 -16.90
CA ARG A 459 26.37 -20.35 -16.48
C ARG A 459 26.33 -19.70 -15.10
N ALA A 460 25.25 -18.95 -14.81
CA ALA A 460 25.08 -18.24 -13.55
C ALA A 460 23.60 -18.19 -13.13
N SER A 461 23.35 -18.37 -11.85
CA SER A 461 22.01 -18.14 -11.26
C SER A 461 21.69 -16.65 -11.18
N THR A 462 20.40 -16.31 -11.04
CA THR A 462 19.97 -14.93 -10.81
C THR A 462 20.70 -14.30 -9.62
N GLY A 463 20.79 -15.02 -8.50
CA GLY A 463 21.48 -14.55 -7.30
C GLY A 463 22.95 -14.23 -7.57
N GLU A 464 23.68 -15.10 -8.27
CA GLU A 464 25.09 -14.86 -8.62
C GLU A 464 25.26 -13.62 -9.51
N MET A 465 24.40 -13.43 -10.50
CA MET A 465 24.42 -12.24 -11.36
C MET A 465 24.17 -10.96 -10.55
N LEU A 466 23.19 -10.95 -9.65
CA LEU A 466 22.89 -9.79 -8.82
C LEU A 466 23.97 -9.50 -7.78
N PHE A 467 24.59 -10.53 -7.21
CA PHE A 467 25.76 -10.38 -6.33
C PHE A 467 26.95 -9.78 -7.06
N ARG A 468 27.21 -10.24 -8.27
CA ARG A 468 28.28 -9.69 -9.11
C ARG A 468 28.05 -8.20 -9.41
N ILE A 469 26.82 -7.80 -9.79
CA ILE A 469 26.48 -6.39 -10.03
C ILE A 469 26.67 -5.57 -8.74
N ALA A 470 26.19 -6.05 -7.60
CA ALA A 470 26.32 -5.33 -6.35
C ALA A 470 27.81 -5.14 -5.96
N ASP A 471 28.62 -6.17 -6.12
CA ASP A 471 30.06 -6.14 -5.83
C ASP A 471 30.83 -5.21 -6.78
N GLU A 472 30.60 -5.32 -8.08
CA GLU A 472 31.33 -4.55 -9.08
C GLU A 472 30.90 -3.08 -9.18
N THR A 473 29.61 -2.76 -8.89
CA THR A 473 29.04 -1.45 -9.22
C THR A 473 28.35 -0.74 -8.06
N GLY A 474 28.09 -1.43 -6.95
CA GLY A 474 27.28 -0.90 -5.85
C GLY A 474 25.76 -0.84 -6.14
N ILE A 475 25.28 -1.44 -7.23
CA ILE A 475 23.87 -1.48 -7.60
C ILE A 475 23.20 -2.68 -6.94
N VAL A 476 22.15 -2.42 -6.15
CA VAL A 476 21.36 -3.44 -5.44
C VAL A 476 19.98 -3.58 -6.08
N LEU A 477 19.76 -4.71 -6.76
CA LEU A 477 18.47 -5.15 -7.31
C LEU A 477 17.94 -6.31 -6.46
N LEU A 478 16.65 -6.61 -6.51
CA LEU A 478 16.07 -7.73 -5.79
C LEU A 478 15.73 -8.89 -6.72
N PRO A 479 16.10 -10.14 -6.38
CA PRO A 479 15.75 -11.31 -7.19
C PRO A 479 14.25 -11.58 -7.14
N GLY A 480 13.64 -11.90 -8.30
CA GLY A 480 12.24 -12.21 -8.43
C GLY A 480 11.78 -13.44 -7.64
N GLU A 481 12.67 -14.41 -7.44
CA GLU A 481 12.39 -15.64 -6.68
C GLU A 481 11.85 -15.36 -5.28
N GLY A 482 12.35 -14.32 -4.62
CA GLY A 482 11.89 -13.91 -3.30
C GLY A 482 10.45 -13.38 -3.24
N PHE A 483 9.87 -13.09 -4.37
CA PHE A 483 8.47 -12.68 -4.51
C PHE A 483 7.57 -13.78 -5.08
N GLY A 484 8.12 -14.98 -5.29
CA GLY A 484 7.40 -16.09 -5.93
C GLY A 484 7.38 -16.03 -7.45
N VAL A 485 8.27 -15.24 -8.08
CA VAL A 485 8.46 -15.24 -9.55
C VAL A 485 9.20 -16.51 -9.96
N GLN A 486 8.62 -17.26 -10.88
CA GLN A 486 9.18 -18.55 -11.32
C GLN A 486 10.28 -18.42 -12.39
N LYS A 487 10.36 -17.29 -13.06
CA LYS A 487 11.39 -17.00 -14.07
C LYS A 487 12.58 -16.27 -13.46
N PRO A 488 13.79 -16.43 -14.04
CA PRO A 488 14.95 -15.63 -13.68
C PRO A 488 14.68 -14.15 -13.91
N ALA A 489 14.49 -13.40 -12.84
CA ALA A 489 14.11 -12.00 -12.94
C ALA A 489 14.71 -11.17 -11.81
N ALA A 490 14.87 -9.86 -12.08
CA ALA A 490 15.32 -8.88 -11.11
C ALA A 490 14.31 -7.71 -11.01
N ARG A 491 13.90 -7.38 -9.79
CA ARG A 491 13.01 -6.24 -9.54
C ARG A 491 13.83 -4.97 -9.30
N ALA A 492 13.48 -3.90 -10.00
CA ALA A 492 13.90 -2.54 -9.70
C ALA A 492 12.68 -1.65 -9.39
N SER A 493 12.75 -0.83 -8.35
CA SER A 493 11.79 0.26 -8.17
C SER A 493 12.09 1.37 -9.16
N LEU A 494 11.06 1.94 -9.78
CA LEU A 494 11.17 3.11 -10.68
C LEU A 494 10.85 4.43 -9.95
N ALA A 495 10.54 4.34 -8.65
CA ALA A 495 10.10 5.49 -7.87
C ALA A 495 11.22 6.15 -7.02
N ASN A 496 12.31 5.44 -6.72
CA ASN A 496 13.20 5.80 -5.60
C ASN A 496 14.58 6.38 -5.98
N LEU A 497 14.89 6.48 -7.27
CA LEU A 497 16.20 6.93 -7.75
C LEU A 497 16.06 8.05 -8.80
N SER A 498 17.13 8.79 -9.01
CA SER A 498 17.20 9.78 -10.09
C SER A 498 17.32 9.12 -11.46
N GLU A 499 16.92 9.84 -12.51
CA GLU A 499 17.04 9.37 -13.91
C GLU A 499 18.49 8.97 -14.28
N TYR A 500 19.48 9.70 -13.77
CA TYR A 500 20.89 9.38 -13.94
C TYR A 500 21.27 8.01 -13.36
N GLN A 501 20.73 7.68 -12.20
CA GLN A 501 20.98 6.39 -11.56
C GLN A 501 20.33 5.23 -12.33
N TYR A 502 19.14 5.42 -12.92
CA TYR A 502 18.55 4.43 -13.82
C TYR A 502 19.36 4.22 -15.09
N ALA A 503 19.96 5.28 -15.65
CA ALA A 503 20.90 5.15 -16.74
C ALA A 503 22.14 4.31 -16.34
N ALA A 504 22.66 4.51 -15.14
CA ALA A 504 23.78 3.73 -14.62
C ALA A 504 23.42 2.25 -14.44
N ILE A 505 22.21 1.95 -13.94
CA ILE A 505 21.71 0.56 -13.82
C ILE A 505 21.65 -0.09 -15.21
N GLY A 506 21.04 0.56 -16.19
CA GLY A 506 20.94 0.04 -17.56
C GLY A 506 22.30 -0.27 -18.17
N ARG A 507 23.25 0.67 -18.07
CA ARG A 507 24.64 0.47 -18.57
C ARG A 507 25.36 -0.68 -17.88
N SER A 508 25.22 -0.82 -16.57
CA SER A 508 25.87 -1.88 -15.81
C SER A 508 25.32 -3.27 -16.15
N LEU A 509 24.01 -3.38 -16.30
CA LEU A 509 23.38 -4.62 -16.76
C LEU A 509 23.79 -4.97 -18.19
N ARG A 510 23.87 -3.97 -19.07
CA ARG A 510 24.34 -4.17 -20.44
C ARG A 510 25.80 -4.64 -20.47
N LYS A 511 26.68 -4.00 -19.73
CA LYS A 511 28.09 -4.39 -19.63
C LYS A 511 28.25 -5.83 -19.16
N MET A 512 27.50 -6.22 -18.14
CA MET A 512 27.53 -7.61 -17.66
C MET A 512 27.05 -8.61 -18.73
N ALA A 513 25.99 -8.26 -19.47
CA ALA A 513 25.51 -9.10 -20.59
C ALA A 513 26.56 -9.22 -21.70
N ASP A 514 27.26 -8.11 -22.05
CA ASP A 514 28.35 -8.08 -23.03
C ASP A 514 29.50 -8.99 -22.61
N GLU A 515 29.88 -8.99 -21.34
CA GLU A 515 30.95 -9.84 -20.80
C GLU A 515 30.58 -11.31 -20.84
N TYR A 516 29.36 -11.69 -20.46
CA TYR A 516 28.87 -13.06 -20.60
C TYR A 516 28.79 -13.49 -22.07
N TYR A 517 28.44 -12.58 -22.98
CA TYR A 517 28.43 -12.89 -24.41
C TYR A 517 29.82 -13.15 -24.98
N GLN A 518 30.85 -12.43 -24.51
CA GLN A 518 32.24 -12.71 -24.87
C GLN A 518 32.71 -14.08 -24.35
N GLU A 519 32.29 -14.50 -23.13
CA GLU A 519 32.54 -15.84 -22.64
C GLU A 519 31.87 -16.92 -23.50
N PHE A 520 30.61 -16.68 -23.87
CA PHE A 520 29.84 -17.56 -24.73
C PHE A 520 30.51 -17.77 -26.08
N THR A 521 30.90 -16.70 -26.77
CA THR A 521 31.57 -16.81 -28.07
C THR A 521 32.91 -17.57 -28.01
N LYS A 522 33.65 -17.42 -26.91
CA LYS A 522 34.87 -18.22 -26.68
C LYS A 522 34.62 -19.70 -26.38
N SER A 523 33.46 -20.03 -25.82
CA SER A 523 33.08 -21.42 -25.54
C SER A 523 32.53 -22.16 -26.77
N GLU A 524 32.07 -21.42 -27.79
CA GLU A 524 31.59 -21.99 -29.07
C GLU A 524 32.70 -22.10 -30.14
N ALA A 525 33.82 -21.39 -29.94
CA ALA A 525 34.99 -21.44 -30.81
C ALA A 525 35.95 -22.58 -30.41
#